data_bdfe3c00a9f62cd175e2fbbaf091a723
#
_entry.id   bdfe3c00a9f62cd175e2fbbaf091a723
#
_cell.length_a   1.000
_cell.length_b   1.000
_cell.length_c   1.000
_cell.angle_alpha   90.00
_cell.angle_beta   90.00
_cell.angle_gamma   90.00
#
_symmetry.space_group_name_H-M   'P 1'
#
loop_
_entity.id
_entity.type
_entity.pdbx_description
1 polymer ?
#
loop_
_entity_poly.entity_id
_entity_poly.type
_entity_poly.pdbx_seq_one_letter_code
_entity_poly.pdbx_strand_id
1 'polypeptide(L)'
;MAVMLITACTSAPNLPPTDTIVAVKPTQSGVIASSAKYSYRFVRDGTPQEYQRYKTFYERFHQKASGVRVNFLVKEHEVTAEYLVVMDNRKLDAGQRDVLVNQYKAVPIDNDRLGVLFKAKGFWSSSHAPEQAAPYRLDRPVVVAINDKTQTLSTFGTIALIPLLPLFPLFMMYGCATGPCL
;
A
#
# COMPACT_ATOMS: atom_id res chain seq x y z
N MET A 1 25.70 -18.59 -43.50
CA MET A 1 25.51 -18.70 -42.04
C MET A 1 24.39 -17.74 -41.66
N ALA A 2 23.21 -18.29 -41.34
CA ALA A 2 22.06 -17.48 -40.91
C ALA A 2 22.07 -17.48 -39.36
N VAL A 3 22.21 -16.28 -38.76
CA VAL A 3 22.12 -16.10 -37.30
C VAL A 3 20.65 -15.94 -36.98
N MET A 4 20.04 -16.95 -36.37
CA MET A 4 18.68 -16.84 -35.78
C MET A 4 18.79 -16.05 -34.50
N LEU A 5 18.28 -14.80 -34.53
CA LEU A 5 18.01 -14.00 -33.33
C LEU A 5 16.77 -14.56 -32.65
N ILE A 6 16.96 -15.34 -31.59
CA ILE A 6 15.88 -15.77 -30.71
C ILE A 6 15.52 -14.56 -29.84
N THR A 7 14.48 -13.81 -30.21
CA THR A 7 13.85 -12.83 -29.33
C THR A 7 13.07 -13.60 -28.27
N ALA A 8 13.66 -13.79 -27.10
CA ALA A 8 12.95 -14.28 -25.92
C ALA A 8 11.99 -13.18 -25.46
N CYS A 9 10.73 -13.27 -25.85
CA CYS A 9 9.66 -12.51 -25.21
C CYS A 9 9.51 -13.07 -23.78
N THR A 10 10.19 -12.48 -22.81
CA THR A 10 9.90 -12.73 -21.39
C THR A 10 8.62 -11.99 -21.04
N SER A 11 7.49 -12.68 -21.11
CA SER A 11 6.26 -12.17 -20.48
C SER A 11 6.51 -12.05 -18.98
N ALA A 12 6.21 -10.89 -18.40
CA ALA A 12 6.28 -10.72 -16.96
C ALA A 12 5.42 -11.81 -16.28
N PRO A 13 5.90 -12.47 -15.21
CA PRO A 13 5.12 -13.50 -14.55
C PRO A 13 3.83 -12.89 -13.96
N ASN A 14 2.73 -13.61 -14.13
CA ASN A 14 1.43 -13.18 -13.62
C ASN A 14 1.45 -13.18 -12.09
N LEU A 15 1.09 -12.06 -11.48
CA LEU A 15 0.85 -12.00 -10.05
C LEU A 15 -0.50 -12.68 -9.70
N PRO A 16 -0.59 -13.35 -8.54
CA PRO A 16 -1.85 -13.90 -8.06
C PRO A 16 -2.85 -12.77 -7.74
N PRO A 17 -4.17 -13.04 -7.69
CA PRO A 17 -5.18 -12.02 -7.39
C PRO A 17 -5.08 -11.47 -5.95
N THR A 18 -4.39 -12.19 -5.07
CA THR A 18 -4.10 -11.78 -3.70
C THR A 18 -2.70 -12.20 -3.30
N ASP A 19 -2.07 -11.43 -2.41
CA ASP A 19 -0.81 -11.82 -1.79
C ASP A 19 -0.86 -11.53 -0.28
N THR A 20 0.03 -12.17 0.48
CA THR A 20 0.09 -12.02 1.93
C THR A 20 1.42 -11.39 2.32
N ILE A 21 1.38 -10.14 2.74
CA ILE A 21 2.55 -9.42 3.21
C ILE A 21 2.89 -9.91 4.61
N VAL A 22 4.09 -10.43 4.79
CA VAL A 22 4.59 -11.03 6.05
C VAL A 22 5.63 -10.17 6.73
N ALA A 23 6.26 -9.25 6.01
CA ALA A 23 7.28 -8.36 6.56
C ALA A 23 7.27 -7.01 5.85
N VAL A 24 7.70 -5.98 6.59
CA VAL A 24 7.77 -4.62 6.11
C VAL A 24 9.02 -3.95 6.62
N LYS A 25 9.96 -3.71 5.71
CA LYS A 25 11.26 -3.12 6.01
C LYS A 25 11.30 -1.65 5.60
N PRO A 26 11.46 -0.70 6.52
CA PRO A 26 11.74 0.69 6.16
C PRO A 26 13.14 0.80 5.56
N THR A 27 13.28 1.73 4.59
CA THR A 27 14.54 2.08 3.95
C THR A 27 14.69 3.60 3.93
N GLN A 28 15.88 4.11 3.63
CA GLN A 28 16.09 5.56 3.51
C GLN A 28 15.19 6.20 2.44
N SER A 29 14.92 5.49 1.35
CA SER A 29 14.15 5.99 0.21
C SER A 29 12.67 5.58 0.20
N GLY A 30 12.20 4.84 1.20
CA GLY A 30 10.81 4.34 1.21
C GLY A 30 10.65 3.08 2.03
N VAL A 31 9.98 2.07 1.47
CA VAL A 31 9.64 0.87 2.20
C VAL A 31 9.62 -0.34 1.28
N ILE A 32 9.96 -1.51 1.84
CA ILE A 32 9.86 -2.80 1.16
C ILE A 32 8.84 -3.65 1.92
N ALA A 33 7.74 -3.98 1.26
CA ALA A 33 6.77 -4.96 1.73
C ALA A 33 7.09 -6.31 1.08
N SER A 34 7.20 -7.36 1.89
CA SER A 34 7.61 -8.68 1.41
C SER A 34 6.55 -9.72 1.72
N SER A 35 6.26 -10.54 0.73
CA SER A 35 5.52 -11.78 0.88
C SER A 35 6.46 -12.98 0.78
N ALA A 36 5.90 -14.20 0.76
CA ALA A 36 6.70 -15.42 0.58
C ALA A 36 7.37 -15.51 -0.80
N LYS A 37 6.79 -14.85 -1.81
CA LYS A 37 7.23 -14.98 -3.22
C LYS A 37 7.62 -13.67 -3.88
N TYR A 38 7.15 -12.53 -3.36
CA TYR A 38 7.29 -11.23 -3.99
C TYR A 38 7.78 -10.18 -3.01
N SER A 39 8.43 -9.17 -3.57
CA SER A 39 8.88 -7.97 -2.87
C SER A 39 8.32 -6.74 -3.59
N TYR A 40 7.69 -5.85 -2.84
CA TYR A 40 7.09 -4.60 -3.32
C TYR A 40 7.84 -3.44 -2.69
N ARG A 41 8.58 -2.70 -3.51
CA ARG A 41 9.38 -1.57 -3.06
C ARG A 41 8.67 -0.27 -3.40
N PHE A 42 8.12 0.39 -2.40
CA PHE A 42 7.50 1.71 -2.53
C PHE A 42 8.52 2.80 -2.24
N VAL A 43 8.55 3.83 -3.10
CA VAL A 43 9.53 4.92 -3.00
C VAL A 43 8.86 6.21 -2.55
N ARG A 44 9.50 6.93 -1.62
CA ARG A 44 8.97 8.18 -1.05
C ARG A 44 8.93 9.29 -2.10
N ASP A 45 9.98 9.39 -2.90
CA ASP A 45 10.15 10.46 -3.89
C ASP A 45 9.14 10.37 -5.04
N GLY A 46 8.49 9.21 -5.20
CA GLY A 46 7.42 9.04 -6.19
C GLY A 46 6.13 9.78 -5.87
N THR A 47 5.87 10.12 -4.59
CA THR A 47 4.64 10.80 -4.14
C THR A 47 4.84 11.60 -2.84
N PRO A 48 5.71 12.63 -2.80
CA PRO A 48 6.04 13.34 -1.57
C PRO A 48 4.83 14.07 -0.96
N GLN A 49 3.91 14.60 -1.79
CA GLN A 49 2.69 15.25 -1.31
C GLN A 49 1.74 14.25 -0.64
N GLU A 50 1.61 13.04 -1.18
CA GLU A 50 0.80 11.97 -0.57
C GLU A 50 1.39 11.52 0.76
N TYR A 51 2.70 11.50 0.89
CA TYR A 51 3.37 11.22 2.15
C TYR A 51 2.98 12.23 3.24
N GLN A 52 3.13 13.53 2.96
CA GLN A 52 2.79 14.57 3.92
C GLN A 52 1.29 14.58 4.24
N ARG A 53 0.44 14.41 3.22
CA ARG A 53 -1.00 14.29 3.36
C ARG A 53 -1.37 13.15 4.30
N TYR A 54 -0.76 11.97 4.13
CA TYR A 54 -0.99 10.83 4.98
C TYR A 54 -0.48 11.05 6.42
N LYS A 55 0.72 11.60 6.59
CA LYS A 55 1.30 11.89 7.90
C LYS A 55 0.36 12.79 8.73
N THR A 56 -0.07 13.92 8.16
CA THR A 56 -0.98 14.85 8.81
C THR A 56 -2.34 14.21 9.11
N PHE A 57 -2.85 13.40 8.19
CA PHE A 57 -4.07 12.62 8.42
C PHE A 57 -3.91 11.66 9.60
N TYR A 58 -2.83 10.89 9.62
CA TYR A 58 -2.59 9.90 10.66
C TYR A 58 -2.51 10.54 12.04
N GLU A 59 -1.72 11.59 12.22
CA GLU A 59 -1.57 12.32 13.48
C GLU A 59 -2.93 12.76 14.03
N ARG A 60 -3.86 13.11 13.17
CA ARG A 60 -5.16 13.67 13.55
C ARG A 60 -6.28 12.64 13.68
N PHE A 61 -6.27 11.57 12.88
CA PHE A 61 -7.43 10.71 12.68
C PHE A 61 -7.21 9.23 12.96
N HIS A 62 -5.98 8.75 13.20
CA HIS A 62 -5.69 7.31 13.32
C HIS A 62 -6.56 6.57 14.35
N GLN A 63 -6.87 7.22 15.50
CA GLN A 63 -7.69 6.63 16.55
C GLN A 63 -9.17 6.47 16.19
N LYS A 64 -9.62 7.16 15.14
CA LYS A 64 -11.01 7.15 14.67
C LYS A 64 -11.22 6.26 13.47
N ALA A 65 -10.15 5.71 12.91
CA ALA A 65 -10.23 4.75 11.84
C ALA A 65 -10.77 3.41 12.35
N SER A 66 -11.64 2.78 11.56
CA SER A 66 -12.22 1.47 11.86
C SER A 66 -11.47 0.33 11.16
N GLY A 67 -10.67 0.62 10.15
CA GLY A 67 -9.88 -0.36 9.42
C GLY A 67 -9.27 0.20 8.15
N VAL A 68 -8.58 -0.65 7.41
CA VAL A 68 -8.01 -0.31 6.11
C VAL A 68 -8.27 -1.42 5.10
N ARG A 69 -8.26 -1.04 3.83
CA ARG A 69 -8.21 -1.95 2.68
C ARG A 69 -6.98 -1.60 1.86
N VAL A 70 -6.21 -2.60 1.49
CA VAL A 70 -5.01 -2.40 0.68
C VAL A 70 -5.18 -3.12 -0.64
N ASN A 71 -5.00 -2.38 -1.73
CA ASN A 71 -5.06 -2.89 -3.08
C ASN A 71 -3.79 -2.51 -3.83
N PHE A 72 -3.19 -3.44 -4.55
CA PHE A 72 -2.05 -3.20 -5.42
C PHE A 72 -2.52 -3.20 -6.87
N LEU A 73 -2.40 -2.04 -7.51
CA LEU A 73 -2.58 -1.91 -8.95
C LEU A 73 -1.23 -2.17 -9.62
N VAL A 74 -1.14 -3.24 -10.38
CA VAL A 74 0.09 -3.66 -11.04
C VAL A 74 -0.02 -3.39 -12.53
N LYS A 75 1.04 -2.87 -13.11
CA LYS A 75 1.22 -2.74 -14.56
C LYS A 75 2.68 -3.08 -14.88
N GLU A 76 2.89 -4.23 -15.51
CA GLU A 76 4.23 -4.76 -15.75
C GLU A 76 5.02 -4.92 -14.44
N HIS A 77 6.11 -4.15 -14.25
CA HIS A 77 6.91 -4.14 -13.02
C HIS A 77 6.52 -3.03 -12.04
N GLU A 78 5.67 -2.11 -12.46
CA GLU A 78 5.20 -1.01 -11.61
C GLU A 78 4.06 -1.48 -10.70
N VAL A 79 4.05 -0.98 -9.48
CA VAL A 79 2.98 -1.20 -8.53
C VAL A 79 2.55 0.13 -7.90
N THR A 80 1.24 0.35 -7.86
CA THR A 80 0.65 1.43 -7.07
C THR A 80 -0.14 0.80 -5.93
N ALA A 81 0.30 1.04 -4.69
CA ALA A 81 -0.51 0.69 -3.53
C ALA A 81 -1.62 1.73 -3.35
N GLU A 82 -2.85 1.27 -3.26
CA GLU A 82 -4.02 2.03 -2.85
C GLU A 82 -4.37 1.63 -1.42
N TYR A 83 -4.26 2.58 -0.51
CA TYR A 83 -4.47 2.41 0.91
C TYR A 83 -5.71 3.19 1.33
N LEU A 84 -6.85 2.50 1.41
CA LEU A 84 -8.14 3.08 1.78
C LEU A 84 -8.34 2.98 3.28
N VAL A 85 -8.26 4.10 3.98
CA VAL A 85 -8.59 4.17 5.41
C VAL A 85 -10.09 4.34 5.56
N VAL A 86 -10.71 3.45 6.32
CA VAL A 86 -12.14 3.44 6.60
C VAL A 86 -12.40 4.12 7.93
N MET A 87 -13.19 5.18 7.92
CA MET A 87 -13.58 5.98 9.08
C MET A 87 -15.02 5.65 9.49
N ASP A 88 -15.26 5.45 10.79
CA ASP A 88 -16.62 5.32 11.33
C ASP A 88 -17.22 6.72 11.50
N ASN A 89 -18.22 7.02 10.71
CA ASN A 89 -18.88 8.35 10.69
C ASN A 89 -19.50 8.73 12.03
N ARG A 90 -19.87 7.75 12.85
CA ARG A 90 -20.45 7.97 14.19
C ARG A 90 -19.42 8.44 15.22
N LYS A 91 -18.12 8.20 14.97
CA LYS A 91 -17.01 8.64 15.82
C LYS A 91 -16.49 10.03 15.47
N LEU A 92 -17.05 10.65 14.42
CA LEU A 92 -16.61 11.93 13.88
C LEU A 92 -17.62 13.03 14.26
N ASP A 93 -17.13 14.16 14.74
CA ASP A 93 -17.94 15.38 14.83
C ASP A 93 -18.11 16.05 13.45
N ALA A 94 -18.98 17.08 13.38
CA ALA A 94 -19.27 17.76 12.12
C ALA A 94 -18.04 18.43 11.49
N GLY A 95 -17.19 19.06 12.30
CA GLY A 95 -15.95 19.70 11.81
C GLY A 95 -14.94 18.69 11.29
N GLN A 96 -14.83 17.53 11.93
CA GLN A 96 -13.95 16.44 11.46
C GLN A 96 -14.43 15.84 10.14
N ARG A 97 -15.75 15.65 9.97
CA ARG A 97 -16.33 15.22 8.71
C ARG A 97 -16.06 16.21 7.59
N ASP A 98 -16.25 17.48 7.86
CA ASP A 98 -15.97 18.56 6.90
C ASP A 98 -14.50 18.52 6.43
N VAL A 99 -13.57 18.42 7.37
CA VAL A 99 -12.14 18.29 7.07
C VAL A 99 -11.85 17.02 6.23
N LEU A 100 -12.43 15.88 6.60
CA LEU A 100 -12.23 14.65 5.84
C LEU A 100 -12.73 14.77 4.41
N VAL A 101 -13.91 15.33 4.19
CA VAL A 101 -14.50 15.51 2.87
C VAL A 101 -13.73 16.56 2.05
N ASN A 102 -13.48 17.73 2.61
CA ASN A 102 -12.95 18.87 1.87
C ASN A 102 -11.42 18.80 1.67
N GLN A 103 -10.66 18.42 2.71
CA GLN A 103 -9.19 18.36 2.63
C GLN A 103 -8.69 16.99 2.18
N TYR A 104 -9.26 15.90 2.72
CA TYR A 104 -8.79 14.56 2.43
C TYR A 104 -9.56 13.86 1.32
N LYS A 105 -10.59 14.52 0.76
CA LYS A 105 -11.42 13.97 -0.33
C LYS A 105 -12.04 12.63 0.04
N ALA A 106 -12.49 12.53 1.30
CA ALA A 106 -13.18 11.34 1.77
C ALA A 106 -14.46 11.12 0.95
N VAL A 107 -14.73 9.87 0.62
CA VAL A 107 -15.94 9.45 -0.11
C VAL A 107 -16.79 8.54 0.77
N PRO A 108 -18.11 8.60 0.68
CA PRO A 108 -18.97 7.63 1.34
C PRO A 108 -18.68 6.22 0.84
N ILE A 109 -18.49 5.27 1.77
CA ILE A 109 -18.45 3.84 1.46
C ILE A 109 -19.85 3.25 1.63
N ASP A 110 -20.52 3.69 2.68
CA ASP A 110 -21.90 3.41 3.00
C ASP A 110 -22.47 4.51 3.93
N ASN A 111 -23.66 4.28 4.51
CA ASN A 111 -24.34 5.28 5.36
C ASN A 111 -23.54 5.65 6.61
N ASP A 112 -22.74 4.73 7.16
CA ASP A 112 -22.02 4.88 8.43
C ASP A 112 -20.51 5.05 8.27
N ARG A 113 -19.96 4.94 7.04
CA ARG A 113 -18.51 4.91 6.83
C ARG A 113 -18.06 5.83 5.70
N LEU A 114 -16.95 6.51 5.96
CA LEU A 114 -16.22 7.31 4.97
C LEU A 114 -14.88 6.61 4.65
N GLY A 115 -14.42 6.74 3.40
CA GLY A 115 -13.13 6.23 2.94
C GLY A 115 -12.19 7.35 2.54
N VAL A 116 -10.98 7.34 3.05
CA VAL A 116 -9.90 8.24 2.61
C VAL A 116 -8.85 7.42 1.90
N LEU A 117 -8.61 7.73 0.63
CA LEU A 117 -7.66 7.01 -0.21
C LEU A 117 -6.29 7.69 -0.20
N PHE A 118 -5.25 6.91 0.06
CA PHE A 118 -3.85 7.29 -0.11
C PHE A 118 -3.17 6.38 -1.13
N LYS A 119 -2.15 6.88 -1.82
CA LYS A 119 -1.45 6.13 -2.86
C LYS A 119 0.06 6.18 -2.65
N ALA A 120 0.72 5.06 -2.92
CA ALA A 120 2.18 4.98 -2.99
C ALA A 120 2.60 4.26 -4.27
N LYS A 121 3.62 4.78 -4.95
CA LYS A 121 4.16 4.18 -6.18
C LYS A 121 5.44 3.43 -5.90
N GLY A 122 5.66 2.39 -6.66
CA GLY A 122 6.83 1.56 -6.52
C GLY A 122 6.95 0.51 -7.61
N PHE A 123 7.76 -0.50 -7.32
CA PHE A 123 8.07 -1.61 -8.22
C PHE A 123 7.96 -2.93 -7.47
N TRP A 124 7.61 -3.98 -8.18
CA TRP A 124 7.62 -5.32 -7.63
C TRP A 124 8.66 -6.20 -8.33
N SER A 125 9.11 -7.21 -7.62
CA SER A 125 10.00 -8.25 -8.14
C SER A 125 9.69 -9.59 -7.48
N SER A 126 9.94 -10.67 -8.17
CA SER A 126 10.02 -11.99 -7.54
C SER A 126 11.22 -11.99 -6.59
N SER A 127 11.01 -12.38 -5.35
CA SER A 127 12.05 -12.40 -4.32
C SER A 127 11.94 -13.64 -3.47
N HIS A 128 13.09 -14.27 -3.22
CA HIS A 128 13.21 -15.43 -2.33
C HIS A 128 13.87 -15.03 -0.99
N ALA A 129 13.58 -13.87 -0.45
CA ALA A 129 14.32 -13.36 0.69
C ALA A 129 13.52 -13.22 2.00
N PRO A 130 13.11 -14.31 2.66
CA PRO A 130 12.54 -14.23 3.99
C PRO A 130 13.57 -14.02 5.10
N GLU A 131 14.83 -14.47 4.97
CA GLU A 131 15.80 -14.44 6.08
C GLU A 131 16.24 -13.03 6.49
N GLN A 132 16.39 -12.11 5.56
CA GLN A 132 16.72 -10.71 5.85
C GLN A 132 15.53 -9.90 6.41
N ALA A 133 14.34 -10.47 6.40
CA ALA A 133 13.11 -9.84 6.86
C ALA A 133 12.77 -10.15 8.33
N ALA A 134 13.51 -11.05 9.00
CA ALA A 134 13.21 -11.50 10.35
C ALA A 134 12.94 -10.36 11.35
N PRO A 135 13.76 -9.28 11.44
CA PRO A 135 13.52 -8.18 12.37
C PRO A 135 12.33 -7.29 11.98
N TYR A 136 11.80 -7.43 10.76
CA TYR A 136 10.71 -6.61 10.21
C TYR A 136 9.43 -7.40 9.98
N ARG A 137 9.34 -8.58 10.59
CA ARG A 137 8.19 -9.45 10.48
C ARG A 137 6.98 -8.82 11.16
N LEU A 138 5.83 -8.94 10.49
CA LEU A 138 4.57 -8.48 11.04
C LEU A 138 4.03 -9.50 12.03
N ASP A 139 3.52 -9.05 13.17
CA ASP A 139 2.82 -9.89 14.13
C ASP A 139 1.58 -10.54 13.50
N ARG A 140 0.96 -9.83 12.58
CA ARG A 140 -0.18 -10.31 11.79
C ARG A 140 0.07 -10.04 10.31
N PRO A 141 0.19 -11.07 9.47
CA PRO A 141 0.28 -10.91 8.02
C PRO A 141 -0.92 -10.17 7.45
N VAL A 142 -0.67 -9.35 6.43
CA VAL A 142 -1.68 -8.53 5.77
C VAL A 142 -1.98 -9.08 4.39
N VAL A 143 -3.21 -9.46 4.15
CA VAL A 143 -3.68 -9.86 2.82
C VAL A 143 -3.94 -8.59 2.01
N VAL A 144 -3.33 -8.50 0.84
CA VAL A 144 -3.53 -7.43 -0.14
C VAL A 144 -4.21 -8.00 -1.38
N ALA A 145 -5.13 -7.26 -1.97
CA ALA A 145 -5.66 -7.60 -3.28
C ALA A 145 -4.70 -7.08 -4.35
N ILE A 146 -4.53 -7.84 -5.41
CA ILE A 146 -3.70 -7.47 -6.57
C ILE A 146 -4.59 -7.36 -7.80
N ASN A 147 -4.62 -6.19 -8.39
CA ASN A 147 -5.26 -5.94 -9.67
C ASN A 147 -4.16 -5.74 -10.72
N ASP A 148 -3.85 -6.82 -11.42
CA ASP A 148 -2.86 -6.81 -12.51
C ASP A 148 -3.51 -6.30 -13.79
N LYS A 149 -3.25 -5.05 -14.13
CA LYS A 149 -3.71 -4.39 -15.36
C LYS A 149 -2.86 -4.71 -16.58
N THR A 150 -1.80 -5.48 -16.42
CA THR A 150 -1.02 -5.99 -17.55
C THR A 150 -1.86 -6.97 -18.37
N GLN A 151 -2.87 -7.57 -17.73
CA GLN A 151 -3.85 -8.45 -18.39
C GLN A 151 -5.24 -7.81 -18.42
N THR A 152 -5.91 -7.91 -19.54
CA THR A 152 -7.19 -7.26 -19.87
C THR A 152 -8.43 -7.83 -19.17
N LEU A 153 -8.30 -8.73 -18.20
CA LEU A 153 -9.40 -9.35 -17.44
C LEU A 153 -9.17 -9.19 -15.94
N SER A 154 -9.75 -8.13 -15.36
CA SER A 154 -9.75 -7.94 -13.91
C SER A 154 -11.04 -8.46 -13.28
N THR A 155 -10.95 -9.50 -12.47
CA THR A 155 -12.02 -9.92 -11.56
C THR A 155 -11.84 -9.14 -10.25
N PHE A 156 -12.80 -8.28 -9.91
CA PHE A 156 -12.82 -7.60 -8.62
C PHE A 156 -13.06 -8.60 -7.51
N GLY A 157 -12.01 -8.98 -6.78
CA GLY A 157 -12.13 -9.77 -5.57
C GLY A 157 -12.70 -8.94 -4.41
N THR A 158 -13.55 -9.54 -3.60
CA THR A 158 -14.05 -8.95 -2.35
C THR A 158 -12.89 -8.81 -1.37
N ILE A 159 -12.45 -7.57 -1.10
CA ILE A 159 -11.35 -7.30 -0.18
C ILE A 159 -11.92 -7.31 1.24
N ALA A 160 -11.40 -8.19 2.09
CA ALA A 160 -11.73 -8.19 3.52
C ALA A 160 -11.29 -6.89 4.19
N LEU A 161 -12.11 -6.37 5.10
CA LEU A 161 -11.75 -5.22 5.93
C LEU A 161 -10.74 -5.68 6.97
N ILE A 162 -9.54 -5.14 6.93
CA ILE A 162 -8.47 -5.45 7.89
C ILE A 162 -8.53 -4.43 9.01
N PRO A 163 -8.41 -4.83 10.29
CA PRO A 163 -8.25 -3.87 11.39
C PRO A 163 -7.08 -2.94 11.10
N LEU A 164 -7.19 -1.67 11.50
CA LEU A 164 -6.13 -0.69 11.31
C LEU A 164 -4.89 -1.15 12.09
N LEU A 165 -4.04 -1.91 11.44
CA LEU A 165 -2.71 -2.18 11.97
C LEU A 165 -1.86 -0.92 11.72
N PRO A 166 -0.99 -0.54 12.66
CA PRO A 166 -0.10 0.63 12.53
C PRO A 166 1.01 0.40 11.49
N LEU A 167 0.71 -0.32 10.41
CA LEU A 167 1.67 -0.72 9.40
C LEU A 167 2.10 0.44 8.51
N PHE A 168 1.12 1.19 8.01
CA PHE A 168 1.41 2.31 7.13
C PHE A 168 2.08 3.49 7.85
N PRO A 169 1.76 3.82 9.12
CA PRO A 169 2.51 4.83 9.86
C PRO A 169 3.93 4.43 10.20
N LEU A 170 4.18 3.14 10.50
CA LEU A 170 5.55 2.65 10.64
C LEU A 170 6.35 2.86 9.34
N PHE A 171 5.74 2.66 8.19
CA PHE A 171 6.33 2.99 6.89
C PHE A 171 6.74 4.46 6.78
N MET A 172 5.94 5.35 7.36
CA MET A 172 6.08 6.78 7.23
C MET A 172 6.90 7.40 8.38
N MET A 173 6.83 6.87 9.60
CA MET A 173 7.47 7.44 10.79
C MET A 173 8.93 7.04 10.96
N TYR A 174 9.34 5.84 10.54
CA TYR A 174 10.75 5.42 10.64
C TYR A 174 11.71 6.24 9.79
N GLY A 175 11.20 6.93 8.77
CA GLY A 175 12.01 7.89 8.01
C GLY A 175 12.46 9.12 8.79
N CYS A 176 11.81 9.45 9.92
CA CYS A 176 12.19 10.57 10.79
C CYS A 176 13.07 10.16 11.97
N ALA A 177 13.16 8.87 12.31
CA ALA A 177 13.93 8.41 13.47
C ALA A 177 15.45 8.22 13.19
N THR A 178 15.87 8.22 11.92
CA THR A 178 17.25 7.90 11.53
C THR A 178 17.91 8.93 10.59
N GLY A 179 17.29 10.09 10.35
CA GLY A 179 17.87 11.15 9.53
C GLY A 179 17.42 12.54 9.97
N PRO A 180 18.18 13.61 9.66
CA PRO A 180 17.79 14.96 10.03
C PRO A 180 16.46 15.31 9.36
N CYS A 181 15.45 15.57 10.20
CA CYS A 181 14.21 16.18 9.75
C CYS A 181 14.53 17.66 9.42
N LEU A 182 14.73 17.97 8.14
CA LEU A 182 14.69 19.33 7.59
C LEU A 182 13.31 19.58 7.01
#